data_ad9f72dcde22ac08a99d11cc62915d7e
#
_entry.id   ad9f72dcde22ac08a99d11cc62915d7e
#
_cell.length_a   1.000
_cell.length_b   1.000
_cell.length_c   1.000
_cell.angle_alpha   90.00
_cell.angle_beta   90.00
_cell.angle_gamma   90.00
#
_symmetry.space_group_name_H-M   'P 1'
#
loop_
_entity.id
_entity.type
_entity.pdbx_description
1 polymer ?
#
loop_
_entity_poly.entity_id
_entity_poly.type
_entity_poly.pdbx_seq_one_letter_code
_entity_poly.pdbx_strand_id
1 'polypeptide(L)'
;MSRKGKHPRSGSAKVRRERKWWLLEQFGDGESCLCANGCGTVLFFESVTVDRWPIPGVLGGTYARDNIRPTCLSCNSSEGAKLARKRLGIMSYEEAKDLGYI
;
A
#
# COMPACT_ATOMS: atom_id res chain seq x y z
N MET A 1 22.26 2.86 17.19
CA MET A 1 21.63 2.95 17.03
C MET A 1 20.94 3.25 16.57
N SER A 2 20.84 3.43 16.43
CA SER A 2 20.01 3.89 16.20
C SER A 2 18.98 3.67 15.62
N ARG A 3 18.44 2.96 15.56
CA ARG A 3 17.35 2.63 15.14
C ARG A 3 16.34 3.43 15.67
N LYS A 4 16.54 4.16 16.52
CA LYS A 4 15.67 4.95 16.98
C LYS A 4 15.15 5.71 15.98
N GLY A 5 14.02 6.15 15.85
CA GLY A 5 13.42 6.88 14.78
C GLY A 5 12.86 6.02 13.69
N LYS A 6 13.17 4.71 13.67
CA LYS A 6 12.61 3.91 12.66
C LYS A 6 11.17 3.73 12.90
N HIS A 7 10.39 3.84 11.86
CA HIS A 7 8.97 3.63 11.92
C HIS A 7 8.70 2.14 11.91
N PRO A 8 8.11 1.57 12.97
CA PRO A 8 7.96 0.11 13.02
C PRO A 8 7.20 -0.47 11.84
N ARG A 9 6.24 0.26 11.33
CA ARG A 9 5.41 -0.27 10.25
C ARG A 9 6.07 -0.25 8.91
N SER A 10 6.99 0.68 8.66
CA SER A 10 7.66 0.73 7.39
C SER A 10 8.93 -0.09 7.37
N GLY A 11 9.56 -0.27 8.53
CA GLY A 11 10.77 -1.05 8.62
C GLY A 11 11.98 -0.33 8.09
N SER A 12 13.08 -1.07 7.97
CA SER A 12 14.33 -0.54 7.46
C SER A 12 14.31 -0.49 5.94
N ALA A 13 15.33 0.13 5.36
CA ALA A 13 15.46 0.18 3.91
C ALA A 13 15.52 -1.22 3.31
N LYS A 14 16.20 -2.14 4.00
CA LYS A 14 16.29 -3.51 3.53
C LYS A 14 14.91 -4.16 3.51
N VAL A 15 14.14 -4.00 4.56
CA VAL A 15 12.81 -4.58 4.65
C VAL A 15 11.89 -4.00 3.58
N ARG A 16 12.02 -2.70 3.33
CA ARG A 16 11.21 -2.06 2.29
C ARG A 16 11.54 -2.59 0.90
N ARG A 17 12.81 -2.84 0.62
CA ARG A 17 13.21 -3.41 -0.66
C ARG A 17 12.68 -4.83 -0.81
N GLU A 18 12.78 -5.62 0.25
CA GLU A 18 12.28 -6.99 0.23
C GLU A 18 10.79 -7.03 -0.03
N ARG A 19 10.06 -6.06 0.52
CA ARG A 19 8.63 -5.97 0.32
C ARG A 19 8.29 -5.72 -1.16
N LYS A 20 9.05 -4.85 -1.80
CA LYS A 20 8.84 -4.58 -3.22
C LYS A 20 9.12 -5.81 -4.08
N TRP A 21 10.21 -6.51 -3.81
CA TRP A 21 10.52 -7.72 -4.55
C TRP A 21 9.44 -8.77 -4.35
N TRP A 22 8.96 -8.90 -3.13
CA TRP A 22 7.89 -9.84 -2.83
C TRP A 22 6.64 -9.52 -3.67
N LEU A 23 6.30 -8.24 -3.77
CA LEU A 23 5.13 -7.83 -4.56
C LEU A 23 5.31 -8.18 -6.03
N LEU A 24 6.48 -7.95 -6.57
CA LEU A 24 6.74 -8.27 -7.98
C LEU A 24 6.63 -9.77 -8.22
N GLU A 25 7.03 -10.57 -7.25
CA GLU A 25 6.92 -12.02 -7.37
C GLU A 25 5.48 -12.50 -7.24
N GLN A 26 4.75 -11.96 -6.29
CA GLN A 26 3.41 -12.43 -6.02
C GLN A 26 2.39 -11.95 -7.06
N PHE A 27 2.60 -10.78 -7.61
CA PHE A 27 1.63 -10.19 -8.53
C PHE A 27 2.10 -10.18 -9.97
N GLY A 28 3.30 -10.66 -10.24
CA GLY A 28 3.86 -10.67 -11.58
C GLY A 28 4.86 -11.79 -11.75
N ASP A 29 5.92 -11.51 -12.52
CA ASP A 29 6.92 -12.51 -12.87
C ASP A 29 8.23 -12.38 -12.09
N GLY A 30 8.25 -11.59 -11.04
CA GLY A 30 9.44 -11.38 -10.24
C GLY A 30 10.23 -10.14 -10.64
N GLU A 31 10.01 -9.63 -11.83
CA GLU A 31 10.68 -8.41 -12.30
C GLU A 31 9.68 -7.30 -12.58
N SER A 32 8.46 -7.64 -12.94
CA SER A 32 7.43 -6.66 -13.21
C SER A 32 6.08 -7.20 -12.84
N CYS A 33 5.14 -6.30 -12.65
CA CYS A 33 3.74 -6.68 -12.40
C CYS A 33 2.86 -5.52 -12.84
N LEU A 34 1.56 -5.77 -12.90
CA LEU A 34 0.62 -4.70 -13.22
C LEU A 34 0.18 -4.00 -11.96
N CYS A 35 -0.14 -2.72 -12.10
CA CYS A 35 -0.72 -1.96 -10.99
C CYS A 35 -2.02 -2.64 -10.54
N ALA A 36 -2.11 -2.97 -9.27
CA ALA A 36 -3.25 -3.71 -8.75
C ALA A 36 -4.53 -2.89 -8.77
N ASN A 37 -4.43 -1.59 -8.94
CA ASN A 37 -5.60 -0.73 -8.99
C ASN A 37 -6.28 -0.76 -10.37
N GLY A 38 -5.74 -1.51 -11.30
CA GLY A 38 -6.40 -1.71 -12.58
C GLY A 38 -6.16 -0.64 -13.61
N CYS A 39 -5.18 0.24 -13.41
CA CYS A 39 -4.93 1.31 -14.37
C CYS A 39 -4.10 0.87 -15.58
N GLY A 40 -3.60 -0.35 -15.58
CA GLY A 40 -2.84 -0.89 -16.71
C GLY A 40 -1.36 -0.57 -16.72
N THR A 41 -0.87 0.14 -15.73
CA THR A 41 0.55 0.50 -15.67
C THR A 41 1.37 -0.72 -15.31
N VAL A 42 2.45 -0.96 -16.04
CA VAL A 42 3.41 -2.00 -15.72
C VAL A 42 4.42 -1.44 -14.74
N LEU A 43 4.63 -2.16 -13.65
CA LEU A 43 5.50 -1.70 -12.56
C LEU A 43 6.77 -2.53 -12.51
N PHE A 44 7.89 -1.87 -12.25
CA PHE A 44 9.17 -2.50 -12.01
C PHE A 44 9.62 -2.11 -10.62
N PHE A 45 10.76 -2.62 -10.19
CA PHE A 45 11.24 -2.33 -8.85
C PHE A 45 11.30 -0.83 -8.58
N GLU A 46 11.73 -0.05 -9.58
CA GLU A 46 11.90 1.40 -9.39
C GLU A 46 10.58 2.15 -9.35
N SER A 47 9.52 1.59 -9.91
CA SER A 47 8.25 2.32 -10.03
C SER A 47 7.15 1.75 -9.15
N VAL A 48 7.33 0.55 -8.62
CA VAL A 48 6.29 -0.05 -7.79
C VAL A 48 6.24 0.66 -6.43
N THR A 49 5.04 0.94 -5.97
CA THR A 49 4.84 1.43 -4.61
C THR A 49 4.06 0.39 -3.84
N VAL A 50 4.26 0.40 -2.53
CA VAL A 50 3.59 -0.56 -1.64
C VAL A 50 2.37 0.13 -1.07
N ASP A 51 1.21 -0.32 -1.52
CA ASP A 51 -0.06 0.25 -1.10
C ASP A 51 -0.66 -0.63 -0.01
N ARG A 52 -1.03 -0.06 1.11
CA ARG A 52 -1.68 -0.81 2.18
C ARG A 52 -3.15 -0.98 1.82
N TRP A 53 -3.51 -2.23 1.59
CA TRP A 53 -4.84 -2.56 1.12
C TRP A 53 -5.16 -4.00 1.51
N PRO A 54 -6.36 -4.33 1.99
CA PRO A 54 -7.55 -3.48 1.97
C PRO A 54 -7.66 -2.48 3.10
N ILE A 55 -6.83 -2.58 4.14
CA ILE A 55 -6.91 -1.64 5.24
C ILE A 55 -5.84 -0.57 5.06
N PRO A 56 -6.23 0.65 4.70
CA PRO A 56 -5.25 1.71 4.46
C PRO A 56 -4.62 2.20 5.75
N GLY A 57 -3.47 2.87 5.61
CA GLY A 57 -2.75 3.36 6.77
C GLY A 57 -3.54 4.30 7.65
N VAL A 58 -4.38 5.14 7.04
CA VAL A 58 -5.19 6.08 7.80
C VAL A 58 -6.19 5.38 8.72
N LEU A 59 -6.49 4.11 8.45
CA LEU A 59 -7.41 3.33 9.28
C LEU A 59 -6.67 2.24 10.05
N GLY A 60 -5.37 2.37 10.18
CA GLY A 60 -4.59 1.45 10.99
C GLY A 60 -4.00 0.27 10.24
N GLY A 61 -4.08 0.27 8.93
CA GLY A 61 -3.52 -0.82 8.15
C GLY A 61 -2.01 -0.88 8.28
N THR A 62 -1.45 -2.09 8.26
CA THR A 62 -0.02 -2.31 8.39
C THR A 62 0.54 -2.78 7.05
N TYR A 63 1.86 -3.01 7.03
CA TYR A 63 2.54 -3.55 5.85
C TYR A 63 2.64 -5.08 5.89
N ALA A 64 1.73 -5.72 6.60
CA ALA A 64 1.69 -7.18 6.58
C ALA A 64 1.43 -7.67 5.16
N ARG A 65 1.94 -8.85 4.84
CA ARG A 65 1.85 -9.38 3.48
C ARG A 65 0.42 -9.49 2.97
N ASP A 66 -0.51 -9.73 3.87
CA ASP A 66 -1.92 -9.83 3.48
C ASP A 66 -2.61 -8.48 3.41
N ASN A 67 -1.87 -7.40 3.63
CA ASN A 67 -2.44 -6.06 3.60
C ASN A 67 -1.60 -5.12 2.74
N ILE A 68 -0.97 -5.63 1.71
CA ILE A 68 -0.24 -4.79 0.76
C ILE A 68 -0.50 -5.28 -0.66
N ARG A 69 -0.40 -4.33 -1.61
CA ARG A 69 -0.53 -4.64 -3.02
C ARG A 69 0.34 -3.66 -3.80
N PRO A 70 0.74 -4.02 -5.02
CA PRO A 70 1.56 -3.12 -5.83
C PRO A 70 0.68 -2.11 -6.57
N THR A 71 1.05 -0.84 -6.50
CA THR A 71 0.36 0.19 -7.28
C THR A 71 1.39 1.16 -7.83
N CYS A 72 1.01 1.91 -8.85
CA CYS A 72 1.85 2.99 -9.32
C CYS A 72 1.69 4.18 -8.36
N LEU A 73 2.63 5.11 -8.42
CA LEU A 73 2.61 6.23 -7.50
C LEU A 73 1.34 7.05 -7.63
N SER A 74 0.89 7.25 -8.85
CA SER A 74 -0.31 8.03 -9.10
C SER A 74 -1.54 7.42 -8.44
N CYS A 75 -1.74 6.12 -8.60
CA CYS A 75 -2.88 5.44 -8.00
C CYS A 75 -2.79 5.45 -6.49
N ASN A 76 -1.58 5.21 -5.95
CA ASN A 76 -1.38 5.20 -4.51
C ASN A 76 -1.72 6.55 -3.90
N SER A 77 -1.22 7.62 -4.50
CA SER A 77 -1.49 8.97 -4.01
C SER A 77 -2.96 9.34 -4.13
N SER A 78 -3.58 8.97 -5.24
CA SER A 78 -4.97 9.28 -5.49
C SER A 78 -5.87 8.60 -4.48
N GLU A 79 -5.63 7.31 -4.22
CA GLU A 79 -6.42 6.58 -3.24
C GLU A 79 -6.24 7.14 -1.85
N GLY A 80 -5.01 7.50 -1.51
CA GLY A 80 -4.74 8.10 -0.21
C GLY A 80 -5.50 9.40 -0.01
N ALA A 81 -5.55 10.24 -1.03
CA ALA A 81 -6.28 11.50 -0.95
C ALA A 81 -7.77 11.29 -0.79
N LYS A 82 -8.33 10.34 -1.54
CA LYS A 82 -9.75 10.03 -1.42
C LYS A 82 -10.10 9.53 -0.03
N LEU A 83 -9.28 8.63 0.49
CA LEU A 83 -9.54 8.07 1.81
C LEU A 83 -9.41 9.11 2.91
N ALA A 84 -8.48 10.05 2.75
CA ALA A 84 -8.32 11.10 3.73
C ALA A 84 -9.57 11.99 3.79
N ARG A 85 -10.14 12.31 2.63
CA ARG A 85 -11.36 13.11 2.60
C ARG A 85 -12.52 12.39 3.22
N LYS A 86 -12.67 11.12 2.92
CA LYS A 86 -13.78 10.34 3.47
C LYS A 86 -13.64 10.20 4.98
N ARG A 87 -12.42 10.00 5.43
CA ARG A 87 -12.18 9.86 6.84
C ARG A 87 -12.53 11.12 7.61
N LEU A 88 -12.40 12.28 6.97
CA LEU A 88 -12.69 13.55 7.61
C LEU A 88 -14.17 13.89 7.65
N GLY A 89 -15.03 12.92 7.42
CA GLY A 89 -16.44 13.15 7.62
C GLY A 89 -17.35 12.71 6.50
N ILE A 90 -16.79 12.24 5.42
CA ILE A 90 -17.59 11.82 4.29
C ILE A 90 -18.01 10.37 4.43
N MET A 91 -17.18 9.57 5.08
CA MET A 91 -17.46 8.16 5.25
C MET A 91 -17.79 7.86 6.71
N SER A 92 -18.89 7.18 6.93
CA SER A 92 -19.27 6.76 8.26
C SER A 92 -18.49 5.53 8.67
N TYR A 93 -18.52 5.20 9.95
CA TYR A 93 -17.88 4.01 10.47
C TYR A 93 -18.44 2.76 9.77
N GLU A 94 -19.73 2.70 9.61
CA GLU A 94 -20.38 1.56 8.97
C GLU A 94 -19.99 1.42 7.52
N GLU A 95 -19.90 2.54 6.83
CA GLU A 95 -19.46 2.54 5.46
C GLU A 95 -18.04 1.99 5.34
N ALA A 96 -17.16 2.45 6.21
CA ALA A 96 -15.78 1.98 6.20
C ALA A 96 -15.70 0.49 6.48
N LYS A 97 -16.53 0.02 7.40
CA LYS A 97 -16.57 -1.39 7.74
C LYS A 97 -17.09 -2.23 6.58
N ASP A 98 -18.13 -1.77 5.91
CA ASP A 98 -18.70 -2.47 4.77
C ASP A 98 -17.71 -2.56 3.61
N LEU A 99 -16.88 -1.55 3.45
CA LEU A 99 -15.90 -1.52 2.38
C LEU A 99 -14.61 -2.25 2.74
N GLY A 100 -14.51 -2.75 3.96
CA GLY A 100 -13.35 -3.51 4.36
C GLY A 100 -12.17 -2.67 4.82
N TYR A 101 -12.40 -1.41 5.16
CA TYR A 101 -11.32 -0.55 5.64
C TYR A 101 -11.04 -0.71 7.13
N ILE A 102 -11.96 -1.35 7.84
CA ILE A 102 -11.82 -1.53 9.28
C ILE A 102 -11.96 -2.99 9.63
#